data_b1afa94fd37327aca48d52893aad5fbe
#
_entry.id   b1afa94fd37327aca48d52893aad5fbe
#
_cell.length_a   1.000
_cell.length_b   1.000
_cell.length_c   1.000
_cell.angle_alpha   90.00
_cell.angle_beta   90.00
_cell.angle_gamma   90.00
#
_symmetry.space_group_name_H-M   'P 1'
#
loop_
_entity.id
_entity.type
_entity.pdbx_description
1 polymer ?
#
loop_
_entity_poly.entity_id
_entity_poly.type
_entity_poly.pdbx_seq_one_letter_code
_entity_poly.pdbx_strand_id
1 'polypeptide(L)'
;CYLIRDGQMKGDHIHLFEKRSIPGGACDGCQYPGIGYVMRGGREMDDHFEVMWDLFRSIPSLETEGVSVLDEYYWLNKADPNYSLCRATENRGQNAHTDGKFGLSDQGCMELIKLFFTPDEQLYDKRITDVFDAEVFSSNFWLYWRTMFAFENWHSALEMKLYLKRYIHHVGGLPDLRALRFTRYNQYESMILPMIRYLEGHGVRFHYNTKVTNIEFELTEGKKQARTICLLVDDEAERVDLTENDLVFITNGGCVESTSIGSQDQPAVFNPTLRPGNGWDLWKKIAAQDEAFGRPEKFCSDPEQTNWMSATVTTLDERIVPYIQNICQRDPFSGRTVTGGIVTARDSGWLLSWTFNRQPQFRDQPKGQLVGWIYGLFSNTPGDYIKKPMRDCTGKEICMEWLYHLGVPENQIEDLAEHSANTVPVMMPYITAFFMPRAVGVRPAVVPEGAVN
;
A
#
# COMPACT_ATOMS: atom_id res chain seq x y z
N CYS A 1 8.54 0.44 -20.08
CA CYS A 1 9.61 -0.57 -20.33
C CYS A 1 9.22 -1.54 -21.45
N TYR A 2 8.06 -2.21 -21.40
CA TYR A 2 7.63 -3.17 -22.42
C TYR A 2 7.55 -2.57 -23.84
N LEU A 3 7.11 -1.31 -23.97
CA LEU A 3 7.10 -0.60 -25.27
C LEU A 3 8.49 -0.52 -25.90
N ILE A 4 9.54 -0.40 -25.08
CA ILE A 4 10.94 -0.39 -25.54
C ILE A 4 11.41 -1.80 -25.80
N ARG A 5 11.33 -2.68 -24.79
CA ARG A 5 11.92 -4.02 -24.82
C ARG A 5 11.25 -4.91 -25.89
N ASP A 6 9.93 -4.97 -25.91
CA ASP A 6 9.14 -5.88 -26.72
C ASP A 6 8.51 -5.19 -27.92
N GLY A 7 8.02 -3.96 -27.71
CA GLY A 7 7.42 -3.14 -28.77
C GLY A 7 8.40 -2.41 -29.66
N GLN A 8 9.71 -2.45 -29.34
CA GLN A 8 10.79 -1.81 -30.10
C GLN A 8 10.56 -0.31 -30.37
N MET A 9 9.76 0.33 -29.51
CA MET A 9 9.50 1.77 -29.60
C MET A 9 10.75 2.53 -29.16
N LYS A 10 11.08 3.60 -29.90
CA LYS A 10 12.18 4.48 -29.50
C LYS A 10 11.78 5.25 -28.25
N GLY A 11 12.70 5.38 -27.29
CA GLY A 11 12.41 6.03 -26.03
C GLY A 11 12.08 7.52 -26.18
N ASP A 12 12.67 8.23 -27.14
CA ASP A 12 12.39 9.63 -27.42
C ASP A 12 10.94 9.89 -27.94
N HIS A 13 10.22 8.82 -28.30
CA HIS A 13 8.79 8.85 -28.63
C HIS A 13 7.91 8.57 -27.42
N ILE A 14 8.47 8.30 -26.23
CA ILE A 14 7.74 7.99 -25.02
C ILE A 14 7.84 9.19 -24.06
N HIS A 15 6.71 9.79 -23.75
CA HIS A 15 6.58 10.89 -22.81
C HIS A 15 5.82 10.43 -21.58
N LEU A 16 6.35 10.70 -20.38
CA LEU A 16 5.73 10.39 -19.10
C LEU A 16 5.48 11.70 -18.35
N PHE A 17 4.20 12.01 -18.11
CA PHE A 17 3.79 13.20 -17.35
C PHE A 17 3.54 12.82 -15.90
N GLU A 18 4.24 13.50 -14.99
CA GLU A 18 4.12 13.28 -13.54
C GLU A 18 3.93 14.63 -12.84
N LYS A 19 2.86 14.71 -12.03
CA LYS A 19 2.53 15.90 -11.26
C LYS A 19 3.58 16.23 -10.20
N ARG A 20 4.24 15.22 -9.66
CA ARG A 20 5.24 15.33 -8.60
C ARG A 20 6.64 15.49 -9.17
N SER A 21 7.58 15.85 -8.30
CA SER A 21 9.01 15.91 -8.63
C SER A 21 9.69 14.54 -8.71
N ILE A 22 9.00 13.49 -8.22
CA ILE A 22 9.45 12.09 -8.26
C ILE A 22 8.32 11.19 -8.77
N PRO A 23 8.61 10.22 -9.65
CA PRO A 23 7.63 9.25 -10.11
C PRO A 23 7.50 8.08 -9.14
N GLY A 24 6.60 7.14 -9.43
CA GLY A 24 6.46 5.89 -8.66
C GLY A 24 5.15 5.75 -7.91
N GLY A 25 4.31 6.79 -7.90
CA GLY A 25 2.96 6.74 -7.33
C GLY A 25 2.97 6.24 -5.88
N ALA A 26 2.30 5.12 -5.62
CA ALA A 26 2.21 4.52 -4.28
C ALA A 26 3.54 3.92 -3.76
N CYS A 27 4.51 3.67 -4.63
CA CYS A 27 5.83 3.11 -4.28
C CYS A 27 6.89 4.18 -3.99
N ASP A 28 6.50 5.32 -3.48
CA ASP A 28 7.29 6.53 -3.31
C ASP A 28 8.00 6.66 -1.96
N GLY A 29 8.54 5.63 -1.38
CA GLY A 29 9.33 5.78 -0.15
C GLY A 29 10.37 6.91 -0.30
N CYS A 30 10.25 7.99 0.48
CA CYS A 30 11.13 9.16 0.38
C CYS A 30 11.29 9.89 1.72
N GLN A 31 12.33 10.71 1.81
CA GLN A 31 12.54 11.63 2.92
C GLN A 31 11.99 13.01 2.55
N TYR A 32 11.11 13.54 3.39
CA TYR A 32 10.61 14.90 3.28
C TYR A 32 11.46 15.83 4.15
N PRO A 33 12.07 16.89 3.59
CA PRO A 33 12.90 17.82 4.36
C PRO A 33 12.14 18.43 5.56
N GLY A 34 12.74 18.36 6.75
CA GLY A 34 12.13 18.89 7.97
C GLY A 34 10.98 18.05 8.56
N ILE A 35 10.59 16.97 7.90
CA ILE A 35 9.50 16.08 8.36
C ILE A 35 10.05 14.69 8.71
N GLY A 36 10.82 14.06 7.81
CA GLY A 36 11.40 12.74 8.00
C GLY A 36 11.08 11.74 6.89
N TYR A 37 11.36 10.47 7.15
CA TYR A 37 11.05 9.39 6.22
C TYR A 37 9.55 9.11 6.17
N VAL A 38 9.04 8.86 4.98
CA VAL A 38 7.62 8.57 4.74
C VAL A 38 7.47 7.36 3.83
N MET A 39 6.71 6.38 4.30
CA MET A 39 6.21 5.26 3.52
C MET A 39 4.68 5.24 3.61
N ARG A 40 3.99 5.13 2.46
CA ARG A 40 2.51 5.13 2.43
C ARG A 40 1.90 3.73 2.49
N GLY A 41 2.63 2.75 2.96
CA GLY A 41 2.15 1.38 3.18
C GLY A 41 3.29 0.39 3.39
N GLY A 42 2.98 -0.77 3.96
CA GLY A 42 3.81 -1.96 3.88
C GLY A 42 3.94 -2.39 2.42
N ARG A 43 5.11 -2.85 2.03
CA ARG A 43 5.40 -3.20 0.64
C ARG A 43 5.97 -4.61 0.60
N GLU A 44 5.12 -5.56 0.90
CA GLU A 44 5.40 -6.96 0.74
C GLU A 44 5.37 -7.33 -0.74
N MET A 45 6.24 -8.27 -1.12
CA MET A 45 6.35 -8.78 -2.47
C MET A 45 5.89 -10.24 -2.53
N ASP A 46 5.62 -10.69 -3.74
CA ASP A 46 5.15 -12.04 -4.04
C ASP A 46 5.97 -12.63 -5.19
N ASP A 47 6.37 -13.89 -5.06
CA ASP A 47 7.05 -14.62 -6.14
C ASP A 47 6.14 -14.84 -7.37
N HIS A 48 4.80 -14.77 -7.18
CA HIS A 48 3.78 -14.90 -8.22
C HIS A 48 3.34 -13.58 -8.86
N PHE A 49 4.19 -12.58 -8.85
CA PHE A 49 4.03 -11.38 -9.69
C PHE A 49 4.75 -11.58 -11.03
N GLU A 50 4.36 -12.62 -11.78
CA GLU A 50 5.09 -13.15 -12.94
C GLU A 50 5.38 -12.08 -14.00
N VAL A 51 4.39 -11.26 -14.36
CA VAL A 51 4.55 -10.18 -15.35
C VAL A 51 5.53 -9.12 -14.86
N MET A 52 5.48 -8.78 -13.58
CA MET A 52 6.41 -7.83 -12.98
C MET A 52 7.85 -8.40 -12.98
N TRP A 53 8.02 -9.66 -12.57
CA TRP A 53 9.33 -10.29 -12.53
C TRP A 53 9.90 -10.55 -13.92
N ASP A 54 9.06 -10.83 -14.92
CA ASP A 54 9.49 -10.88 -16.31
C ASP A 54 10.09 -9.53 -16.76
N LEU A 55 9.47 -8.41 -16.35
CA LEU A 55 10.04 -7.10 -16.61
C LEU A 55 11.38 -6.90 -15.89
N PHE A 56 11.41 -7.14 -14.58
CA PHE A 56 12.60 -6.89 -13.75
C PHE A 56 13.79 -7.79 -14.06
N ARG A 57 13.59 -8.89 -14.79
CA ARG A 57 14.68 -9.68 -15.38
C ARG A 57 15.53 -8.89 -16.38
N SER A 58 14.94 -7.88 -17.02
CA SER A 58 15.61 -7.03 -18.01
C SER A 58 16.03 -5.64 -17.48
N ILE A 59 15.68 -5.31 -16.24
CA ILE A 59 16.07 -4.04 -15.63
C ILE A 59 17.37 -4.24 -14.85
N PRO A 60 18.46 -3.52 -15.20
CA PRO A 60 19.73 -3.63 -14.48
C PRO A 60 19.60 -3.18 -13.01
N SER A 61 20.25 -3.92 -12.12
CA SER A 61 20.41 -3.51 -10.73
C SER A 61 21.27 -2.24 -10.62
N LEU A 62 20.98 -1.42 -9.61
CA LEU A 62 21.82 -0.27 -9.24
C LEU A 62 22.82 -0.62 -8.12
N GLU A 63 22.71 -1.82 -7.53
CA GLU A 63 23.59 -2.27 -6.44
C GLU A 63 24.73 -3.14 -6.94
N THR A 64 24.45 -4.00 -7.90
CA THR A 64 25.38 -5.01 -8.39
C THR A 64 25.49 -4.91 -9.90
N GLU A 65 26.70 -4.63 -10.39
CA GLU A 65 26.98 -4.53 -11.83
C GLU A 65 26.78 -5.87 -12.54
N GLY A 66 26.16 -5.83 -13.71
CA GLY A 66 26.00 -6.99 -14.59
C GLY A 66 24.87 -7.95 -14.21
N VAL A 67 24.03 -7.59 -13.19
CA VAL A 67 22.88 -8.39 -12.78
C VAL A 67 21.59 -7.61 -12.88
N SER A 68 20.45 -8.31 -12.92
CA SER A 68 19.13 -7.68 -12.93
C SER A 68 18.58 -7.43 -11.52
N VAL A 69 17.57 -6.59 -11.43
CA VAL A 69 16.80 -6.40 -10.18
C VAL A 69 16.19 -7.72 -9.71
N LEU A 70 15.73 -8.57 -10.63
CA LEU A 70 15.19 -9.90 -10.29
C LEU A 70 16.27 -10.81 -9.68
N ASP A 71 17.49 -10.80 -10.22
CA ASP A 71 18.59 -11.62 -9.69
C ASP A 71 18.91 -11.23 -8.24
N GLU A 72 19.02 -9.93 -7.95
CA GLU A 72 19.25 -9.45 -6.59
C GLU A 72 18.12 -9.81 -5.64
N TYR A 73 16.88 -9.61 -6.07
CA TYR A 73 15.70 -9.98 -5.29
C TYR A 73 15.70 -11.48 -4.96
N TYR A 74 15.98 -12.32 -5.96
CA TYR A 74 16.02 -13.77 -5.79
C TYR A 74 17.12 -14.20 -4.81
N TRP A 75 18.34 -13.69 -4.98
CA TRP A 75 19.47 -14.06 -4.10
C TRP A 75 19.25 -13.60 -2.68
N LEU A 76 18.75 -12.39 -2.50
CA LEU A 76 18.47 -11.82 -1.20
C LEU A 76 17.45 -12.67 -0.42
N ASN A 77 16.33 -13.01 -1.06
CA ASN A 77 15.26 -13.77 -0.41
C ASN A 77 15.61 -15.27 -0.27
N LYS A 78 16.51 -15.79 -1.08
CA LYS A 78 17.08 -17.14 -0.93
C LYS A 78 18.07 -17.21 0.24
N ALA A 79 18.87 -16.18 0.43
CA ALA A 79 19.86 -16.11 1.52
C ALA A 79 19.20 -15.82 2.88
N ASP A 80 18.08 -15.10 2.89
CA ASP A 80 17.29 -14.74 4.08
C ASP A 80 15.81 -15.06 3.85
N PRO A 81 15.40 -16.35 3.90
CA PRO A 81 14.01 -16.76 3.76
C PRO A 81 13.15 -16.10 4.84
N ASN A 82 12.03 -15.52 4.40
CA ASN A 82 11.16 -14.78 5.31
C ASN A 82 10.30 -15.68 6.20
N TYR A 83 10.14 -15.29 7.45
CA TYR A 83 9.12 -15.80 8.37
C TYR A 83 8.94 -14.84 9.54
N SER A 84 7.75 -14.83 10.15
CA SER A 84 7.45 -14.10 11.37
C SER A 84 7.52 -15.02 12.57
N LEU A 85 8.17 -14.57 13.66
CA LEU A 85 8.20 -15.29 14.95
C LEU A 85 7.08 -14.84 15.89
N CYS A 86 6.49 -13.68 15.65
CA CYS A 86 5.37 -13.17 16.41
C CYS A 86 4.39 -12.48 15.45
N ARG A 87 3.27 -13.13 15.16
CA ARG A 87 2.25 -12.61 14.24
C ARG A 87 1.26 -11.68 14.93
N ALA A 88 1.04 -11.89 16.21
CA ALA A 88 0.14 -11.07 17.02
C ALA A 88 0.64 -10.95 18.46
N THR A 89 0.38 -9.78 19.03
CA THR A 89 0.59 -9.50 20.46
C THR A 89 -0.73 -9.18 21.16
N GLU A 90 -0.71 -9.26 22.47
CA GLU A 90 -1.79 -8.84 23.37
C GLU A 90 -1.21 -8.34 24.68
N ASN A 91 -2.02 -7.79 25.57
CA ASN A 91 -1.59 -7.37 26.90
C ASN A 91 -0.28 -6.58 26.90
N ARG A 92 -0.19 -5.56 26.03
CA ARG A 92 0.99 -4.71 25.92
C ARG A 92 2.26 -5.46 25.49
N GLY A 93 2.21 -6.07 24.31
CA GLY A 93 3.38 -6.66 23.65
C GLY A 93 3.71 -8.09 24.02
N GLN A 94 2.86 -8.76 24.83
CA GLN A 94 3.01 -10.19 25.05
C GLN A 94 2.65 -10.97 23.79
N ASN A 95 3.38 -12.04 23.50
CA ASN A 95 3.05 -12.89 22.36
C ASN A 95 1.66 -13.54 22.58
N ALA A 96 0.75 -13.35 21.63
CA ALA A 96 -0.59 -13.88 21.69
C ALA A 96 -0.67 -15.40 21.45
N HIS A 97 0.47 -16.07 21.23
CA HIS A 97 0.60 -17.51 21.06
C HIS A 97 -0.39 -18.11 20.04
N THR A 98 -0.46 -17.47 18.87
CA THR A 98 -1.33 -17.96 17.78
C THR A 98 -0.85 -19.31 17.19
N ASP A 99 0.38 -19.73 17.51
CA ASP A 99 1.02 -21.05 17.25
C ASP A 99 0.94 -21.48 15.77
N GLY A 100 0.92 -20.53 14.86
CA GLY A 100 0.81 -20.82 13.43
C GLY A 100 -0.54 -21.39 12.99
N LYS A 101 -1.59 -21.27 13.82
CA LYS A 101 -2.92 -21.85 13.56
C LYS A 101 -3.91 -20.79 13.09
N PHE A 102 -4.85 -21.20 12.25
CA PHE A 102 -5.98 -20.35 11.85
C PHE A 102 -7.05 -20.21 12.94
N GLY A 103 -7.18 -21.21 13.81
CA GLY A 103 -8.21 -21.20 14.85
C GLY A 103 -9.63 -21.21 14.28
N LEU A 104 -9.82 -21.81 13.11
CA LEU A 104 -11.13 -22.05 12.51
C LEU A 104 -11.67 -23.39 12.94
N SER A 105 -12.98 -23.46 13.18
CA SER A 105 -13.71 -24.73 13.29
C SER A 105 -13.89 -25.40 11.92
N ASP A 106 -14.38 -26.64 11.92
CA ASP A 106 -14.77 -27.31 10.68
C ASP A 106 -15.87 -26.53 9.94
N GLN A 107 -16.80 -25.91 10.67
CA GLN A 107 -17.83 -25.05 10.10
C GLN A 107 -17.22 -23.82 9.41
N GLY A 108 -16.32 -23.09 10.06
CA GLY A 108 -15.63 -21.94 9.47
C GLY A 108 -14.81 -22.32 8.24
N CYS A 109 -14.17 -23.49 8.25
CA CYS A 109 -13.48 -24.00 7.06
C CYS A 109 -14.45 -24.29 5.91
N MET A 110 -15.61 -24.86 6.19
CA MET A 110 -16.65 -25.12 5.18
C MET A 110 -17.22 -23.83 4.61
N GLU A 111 -17.38 -22.79 5.42
CA GLU A 111 -17.85 -21.49 4.96
C GLU A 111 -16.85 -20.82 4.01
N LEU A 112 -15.54 -20.92 4.29
CA LEU A 112 -14.50 -20.44 3.36
C LEU A 112 -14.53 -21.20 2.04
N ILE A 113 -14.68 -22.54 2.07
CA ILE A 113 -14.80 -23.37 0.89
C ILE A 113 -16.06 -22.98 0.10
N LYS A 114 -17.19 -22.80 0.78
CA LYS A 114 -18.43 -22.35 0.17
C LYS A 114 -18.28 -21.00 -0.50
N LEU A 115 -17.67 -20.00 0.18
CA LEU A 115 -17.40 -18.70 -0.42
C LEU A 115 -16.58 -18.84 -1.71
N PHE A 116 -15.51 -19.65 -1.67
CA PHE A 116 -14.62 -19.83 -2.82
C PHE A 116 -15.34 -20.37 -4.07
N PHE A 117 -16.30 -21.29 -3.89
CA PHE A 117 -17.03 -21.92 -5.00
C PHE A 117 -18.38 -21.27 -5.31
N THR A 118 -18.90 -20.37 -4.47
CA THR A 118 -20.16 -19.65 -4.75
C THR A 118 -20.01 -18.81 -6.02
N PRO A 119 -20.93 -18.87 -7.00
CA PRO A 119 -20.91 -18.01 -8.17
C PRO A 119 -20.85 -16.52 -7.82
N ASP A 120 -20.16 -15.73 -8.63
CA ASP A 120 -19.93 -14.30 -8.35
C ASP A 120 -21.25 -13.51 -8.29
N GLU A 121 -22.22 -13.88 -9.12
CA GLU A 121 -23.54 -13.23 -9.19
C GLU A 121 -24.34 -13.38 -7.88
N GLN A 122 -24.12 -14.46 -7.15
CA GLN A 122 -24.77 -14.71 -5.86
C GLN A 122 -24.13 -13.93 -4.71
N LEU A 123 -22.93 -13.39 -4.92
CA LEU A 123 -22.17 -12.62 -3.94
C LEU A 123 -22.22 -11.10 -4.18
N TYR A 124 -22.79 -10.66 -5.29
CA TYR A 124 -22.75 -9.27 -5.73
C TYR A 124 -23.25 -8.29 -4.66
N ASP A 125 -24.36 -8.63 -3.99
CA ASP A 125 -24.98 -7.80 -2.93
C ASP A 125 -24.71 -8.33 -1.52
N LYS A 126 -23.72 -9.24 -1.34
CA LYS A 126 -23.43 -9.84 -0.05
C LYS A 126 -22.24 -9.16 0.62
N ARG A 127 -22.39 -8.87 1.91
CA ARG A 127 -21.28 -8.51 2.81
C ARG A 127 -20.59 -9.77 3.31
N ILE A 128 -19.40 -9.61 3.82
CA ILE A 128 -18.65 -10.69 4.49
C ILE A 128 -19.47 -11.24 5.67
N THR A 129 -20.18 -10.38 6.42
CA THR A 129 -21.09 -10.78 7.50
C THR A 129 -22.31 -11.59 7.06
N ASP A 130 -22.64 -11.61 5.78
CA ASP A 130 -23.79 -12.38 5.27
C ASP A 130 -23.39 -13.80 4.86
N VAL A 131 -22.09 -14.12 4.87
CA VAL A 131 -21.57 -15.40 4.38
C VAL A 131 -20.77 -16.17 5.42
N PHE A 132 -20.42 -15.54 6.55
CA PHE A 132 -19.69 -16.16 7.65
C PHE A 132 -20.43 -15.99 8.97
N ASP A 133 -20.35 -17.02 9.80
CA ASP A 133 -20.82 -17.01 11.17
C ASP A 133 -19.86 -16.18 12.08
N ALA A 134 -20.36 -15.76 13.23
CA ALA A 134 -19.61 -14.92 14.18
C ALA A 134 -18.27 -15.54 14.64
N GLU A 135 -18.18 -16.85 14.64
CA GLU A 135 -16.98 -17.59 15.02
C GLU A 135 -15.77 -17.27 14.11
N VAL A 136 -16.00 -17.14 12.79
CA VAL A 136 -14.93 -16.82 11.84
C VAL A 136 -14.26 -15.50 12.19
N PHE A 137 -15.04 -14.51 12.65
CA PHE A 137 -14.53 -13.17 12.99
C PHE A 137 -13.69 -13.12 14.27
N SER A 138 -13.79 -14.13 15.12
CA SER A 138 -12.95 -14.29 16.32
C SER A 138 -11.71 -15.16 16.09
N SER A 139 -11.57 -15.77 14.91
CA SER A 139 -10.47 -16.66 14.56
C SER A 139 -9.17 -15.91 14.26
N ASN A 140 -8.03 -16.61 14.40
CA ASN A 140 -6.74 -16.10 13.93
C ASN A 140 -6.72 -15.92 12.40
N PHE A 141 -7.46 -16.77 11.66
CA PHE A 141 -7.59 -16.59 10.20
C PHE A 141 -8.09 -15.20 9.85
N TRP A 142 -9.19 -14.76 10.51
CA TRP A 142 -9.75 -13.44 10.26
C TRP A 142 -8.78 -12.32 10.65
N LEU A 143 -8.10 -12.45 11.80
CA LEU A 143 -7.06 -11.51 12.21
C LEU A 143 -5.96 -11.39 11.14
N TYR A 144 -5.46 -12.53 10.66
CA TYR A 144 -4.40 -12.52 9.62
C TYR A 144 -4.89 -11.96 8.30
N TRP A 145 -6.08 -12.37 7.87
CA TRP A 145 -6.66 -11.95 6.61
C TRP A 145 -6.93 -10.44 6.59
N ARG A 146 -7.60 -9.95 7.62
CA ARG A 146 -7.99 -8.52 7.68
C ARG A 146 -6.80 -7.59 7.81
N THR A 147 -5.76 -7.98 8.56
CA THR A 147 -4.57 -7.14 8.73
C THR A 147 -3.61 -7.21 7.54
N MET A 148 -3.59 -8.33 6.80
CA MET A 148 -2.79 -8.46 5.58
C MET A 148 -3.40 -7.68 4.41
N PHE A 149 -4.71 -7.79 4.23
CA PHE A 149 -5.40 -7.28 3.04
C PHE A 149 -6.35 -6.10 3.34
N ALA A 150 -6.31 -5.54 4.55
CA ALA A 150 -7.16 -4.44 5.01
C ALA A 150 -8.66 -4.71 4.78
N PHE A 151 -9.15 -5.89 5.20
CA PHE A 151 -10.57 -6.23 5.14
C PHE A 151 -11.29 -5.88 6.45
N GLU A 152 -12.52 -5.41 6.31
CA GLU A 152 -13.45 -5.20 7.40
C GLU A 152 -14.73 -6.03 7.20
N ASN A 153 -15.48 -6.25 8.29
CA ASN A 153 -16.65 -7.11 8.29
C ASN A 153 -17.75 -6.65 7.32
N TRP A 154 -17.87 -5.34 7.09
CA TRP A 154 -18.87 -4.73 6.20
C TRP A 154 -18.52 -4.81 4.71
N HIS A 155 -17.29 -5.20 4.37
CA HIS A 155 -16.82 -5.29 2.99
C HIS A 155 -17.56 -6.36 2.20
N SER A 156 -17.48 -6.25 0.89
CA SER A 156 -18.08 -7.17 -0.08
C SER A 156 -17.48 -8.59 0.04
N ALA A 157 -18.37 -9.59 0.13
CA ALA A 157 -17.97 -11.00 0.09
C ALA A 157 -17.40 -11.39 -1.29
N LEU A 158 -17.87 -10.76 -2.36
CA LEU A 158 -17.32 -10.96 -3.70
C LEU A 158 -15.86 -10.52 -3.76
N GLU A 159 -15.54 -9.34 -3.24
CA GLU A 159 -14.15 -8.85 -3.22
C GLU A 159 -13.25 -9.77 -2.37
N MET A 160 -13.72 -10.24 -1.22
CA MET A 160 -12.99 -11.22 -0.41
C MET A 160 -12.73 -12.52 -1.19
N LYS A 161 -13.73 -13.06 -1.88
CA LYS A 161 -13.56 -14.25 -2.72
C LYS A 161 -12.51 -14.05 -3.81
N LEU A 162 -12.54 -12.92 -4.50
CA LEU A 162 -11.59 -12.62 -5.57
C LEU A 162 -10.15 -12.49 -5.04
N TYR A 163 -9.97 -11.92 -3.84
CA TYR A 163 -8.68 -11.90 -3.16
C TYR A 163 -8.26 -13.32 -2.73
N LEU A 164 -9.16 -14.15 -2.20
CA LEU A 164 -8.87 -15.55 -1.90
C LEU A 164 -8.39 -16.31 -3.14
N LYS A 165 -9.04 -16.12 -4.29
CA LYS A 165 -8.61 -16.72 -5.55
C LYS A 165 -7.23 -16.21 -6.00
N ARG A 166 -6.98 -14.90 -5.91
CA ARG A 166 -5.72 -14.29 -6.33
C ARG A 166 -4.56 -14.72 -5.46
N TYR A 167 -4.78 -14.87 -4.16
CA TYR A 167 -3.74 -15.15 -3.17
C TYR A 167 -3.85 -16.54 -2.54
N ILE A 168 -4.50 -17.48 -3.22
CA ILE A 168 -4.72 -18.85 -2.68
C ILE A 168 -3.42 -19.53 -2.26
N HIS A 169 -2.34 -19.30 -2.98
CA HIS A 169 -1.01 -19.84 -2.70
C HIS A 169 -0.37 -19.23 -1.43
N HIS A 170 -0.84 -18.09 -0.95
CA HIS A 170 -0.39 -17.45 0.29
C HIS A 170 -1.17 -17.86 1.53
N VAL A 171 -2.40 -18.37 1.37
CA VAL A 171 -3.28 -18.64 2.51
C VAL A 171 -2.59 -19.52 3.55
N GLY A 172 -1.92 -20.59 3.13
CA GLY A 172 -1.18 -21.46 4.03
C GLY A 172 0.03 -20.83 4.74
N GLY A 173 0.50 -19.70 4.26
CA GLY A 173 1.62 -18.94 4.83
C GLY A 173 1.20 -17.72 5.65
N LEU A 174 -0.09 -17.41 5.80
CA LEU A 174 -0.57 -16.26 6.58
C LEU A 174 -0.18 -16.29 8.06
N PRO A 175 -0.13 -17.47 8.73
CA PRO A 175 0.24 -17.53 10.14
C PRO A 175 1.68 -17.11 10.45
N ASP A 176 2.62 -17.37 9.56
CA ASP A 176 4.04 -17.09 9.74
C ASP A 176 4.64 -16.17 8.66
N LEU A 177 3.82 -15.73 7.71
CA LEU A 177 4.18 -14.82 6.62
C LEU A 177 5.35 -15.31 5.73
N ARG A 178 5.63 -16.62 5.74
CA ARG A 178 6.75 -17.23 4.99
C ARG A 178 6.66 -17.07 3.48
N ALA A 179 5.47 -16.77 2.95
CA ALA A 179 5.26 -16.54 1.53
C ALA A 179 5.66 -15.11 1.09
N LEU A 180 5.77 -14.18 2.04
CA LEU A 180 6.17 -12.81 1.73
C LEU A 180 7.65 -12.71 1.39
N ARG A 181 7.96 -11.75 0.54
CA ARG A 181 9.30 -11.38 0.11
C ARG A 181 9.51 -9.89 0.29
N PHE A 182 10.77 -9.50 0.39
CA PHE A 182 11.16 -8.11 0.57
C PHE A 182 12.31 -7.74 -0.33
N THR A 183 12.33 -6.49 -0.76
CA THR A 183 13.46 -5.86 -1.43
C THR A 183 14.55 -5.48 -0.43
N ARG A 184 15.73 -5.08 -0.92
CA ARG A 184 16.83 -4.66 -0.06
C ARG A 184 16.52 -3.38 0.72
N TYR A 185 16.05 -2.37 0.01
CA TYR A 185 15.58 -1.09 0.55
C TYR A 185 14.07 -0.98 0.29
N ASN A 186 13.49 0.19 0.50
CA ASN A 186 12.14 0.48 0.08
C ASN A 186 11.95 0.25 -1.43
N GLN A 187 10.71 0.12 -1.89
CA GLN A 187 10.46 -0.24 -3.29
C GLN A 187 10.78 0.89 -4.27
N TYR A 188 10.77 2.14 -3.84
CA TYR A 188 11.21 3.22 -4.71
C TYR A 188 12.67 3.02 -5.11
N GLU A 189 13.56 2.85 -4.14
CA GLU A 189 14.99 2.70 -4.38
C GLU A 189 15.37 1.36 -5.03
N SER A 190 14.67 0.29 -4.66
CA SER A 190 15.00 -1.05 -5.15
C SER A 190 14.37 -1.40 -6.49
N MET A 191 13.28 -0.74 -6.91
CA MET A 191 12.52 -1.10 -8.10
C MET A 191 12.22 0.10 -9.01
N ILE A 192 11.68 1.19 -8.46
CA ILE A 192 11.27 2.34 -9.28
C ILE A 192 12.48 3.06 -9.84
N LEU A 193 13.48 3.35 -9.01
CA LEU A 193 14.69 4.05 -9.45
C LEU A 193 15.47 3.28 -10.52
N PRO A 194 15.69 1.95 -10.42
CA PRO A 194 16.25 1.18 -11.52
C PRO A 194 15.46 1.28 -12.83
N MET A 195 14.12 1.24 -12.77
CA MET A 195 13.28 1.43 -13.97
C MET A 195 13.44 2.82 -14.57
N ILE A 196 13.51 3.87 -13.75
CA ILE A 196 13.74 5.24 -14.22
C ILE A 196 15.07 5.31 -14.97
N ARG A 197 16.15 4.78 -14.37
CA ARG A 197 17.48 4.77 -15.00
C ARG A 197 17.50 4.00 -16.31
N TYR A 198 16.81 2.87 -16.37
CA TYR A 198 16.64 2.11 -17.61
C TYR A 198 15.91 2.92 -18.67
N LEU A 199 14.82 3.59 -18.32
CA LEU A 199 14.04 4.39 -19.26
C LEU A 199 14.78 5.65 -19.73
N GLU A 200 15.45 6.36 -18.82
CA GLU A 200 16.31 7.51 -19.15
C GLU A 200 17.45 7.11 -20.10
N GLY A 201 18.09 5.95 -19.84
CA GLY A 201 19.13 5.39 -20.70
C GLY A 201 18.66 5.04 -22.10
N HIS A 202 17.34 4.83 -22.31
CA HIS A 202 16.73 4.63 -23.63
C HIS A 202 16.15 5.93 -24.24
N GLY A 203 16.31 7.07 -23.57
CA GLY A 203 15.87 8.38 -24.08
C GLY A 203 14.41 8.71 -23.80
N VAL A 204 13.73 8.00 -22.89
CA VAL A 204 12.35 8.35 -22.46
C VAL A 204 12.35 9.73 -21.81
N ARG A 205 11.35 10.51 -22.14
CA ARG A 205 11.21 11.89 -21.66
C ARG A 205 10.26 11.95 -20.47
N PHE A 206 10.81 12.29 -19.30
CA PHE A 206 10.04 12.53 -18.09
C PHE A 206 9.73 14.02 -17.95
N HIS A 207 8.44 14.34 -17.79
CA HIS A 207 7.93 15.68 -17.55
C HIS A 207 7.41 15.73 -16.10
N TYR A 208 8.29 16.11 -15.17
CA TYR A 208 7.94 16.28 -13.77
C TYR A 208 7.26 17.64 -13.53
N ASN A 209 6.61 17.78 -12.36
CA ASN A 209 5.84 18.97 -11.99
C ASN A 209 4.81 19.37 -13.07
N THR A 210 4.40 18.39 -13.86
CA THR A 210 3.49 18.54 -14.99
C THR A 210 2.18 17.82 -14.70
N LYS A 211 1.13 18.58 -14.47
CA LYS A 211 -0.17 18.07 -14.10
C LYS A 211 -1.06 17.89 -15.33
N VAL A 212 -1.47 16.67 -15.61
CA VAL A 212 -2.54 16.41 -16.58
C VAL A 212 -3.86 16.82 -15.96
N THR A 213 -4.54 17.81 -16.56
CA THR A 213 -5.79 18.37 -16.04
C THR A 213 -7.03 17.83 -16.73
N ASN A 214 -6.90 17.36 -17.97
CA ASN A 214 -7.92 16.68 -18.74
C ASN A 214 -7.31 15.92 -19.92
N ILE A 215 -8.06 14.96 -20.47
CA ILE A 215 -7.81 14.34 -21.77
C ILE A 215 -9.12 14.43 -22.54
N GLU A 216 -9.08 15.07 -23.69
CA GLU A 216 -10.24 15.24 -24.56
C GLU A 216 -10.30 14.12 -25.59
N PHE A 217 -11.47 13.52 -25.76
CA PHE A 217 -11.70 12.41 -26.68
C PHE A 217 -12.62 12.79 -27.81
N GLU A 218 -12.32 12.29 -28.99
CA GLU A 218 -13.29 12.16 -30.08
C GLU A 218 -14.02 10.84 -29.92
N LEU A 219 -15.32 10.92 -29.76
CA LEU A 219 -16.21 9.79 -29.53
C LEU A 219 -17.09 9.59 -30.76
N THR A 220 -16.92 8.44 -31.40
CA THR A 220 -17.75 8.01 -32.52
C THR A 220 -18.25 6.59 -32.25
N GLU A 221 -19.25 6.10 -32.99
CA GLU A 221 -19.72 4.75 -32.83
C GLU A 221 -18.59 3.73 -33.00
N GLY A 222 -18.33 2.95 -31.94
CA GLY A 222 -17.30 1.91 -31.90
C GLY A 222 -15.85 2.42 -31.77
N LYS A 223 -15.60 3.75 -31.65
CA LYS A 223 -14.24 4.29 -31.52
C LYS A 223 -14.18 5.39 -30.47
N LYS A 224 -13.22 5.28 -29.56
CA LYS A 224 -12.83 6.30 -28.58
C LYS A 224 -11.37 6.65 -28.82
N GLN A 225 -11.10 7.88 -29.24
CA GLN A 225 -9.75 8.33 -29.58
C GLN A 225 -9.39 9.57 -28.79
N ALA A 226 -8.28 9.49 -28.01
CA ALA A 226 -7.72 10.69 -27.38
C ALA A 226 -7.24 11.67 -28.45
N ARG A 227 -7.61 12.94 -28.30
CA ARG A 227 -7.26 14.02 -29.24
C ARG A 227 -6.36 15.08 -28.65
N THR A 228 -6.53 15.37 -27.36
CA THR A 228 -5.73 16.41 -26.72
C THR A 228 -5.48 16.05 -25.27
N ILE A 229 -4.23 16.21 -24.83
CA ILE A 229 -3.87 16.19 -23.41
C ILE A 229 -3.77 17.63 -22.94
N CYS A 230 -4.57 18.00 -21.93
CA CYS A 230 -4.52 19.30 -21.29
C CYS A 230 -3.58 19.23 -20.09
N LEU A 231 -2.59 20.11 -20.06
CA LEU A 231 -1.55 20.14 -19.04
C LEU A 231 -1.59 21.45 -18.26
N LEU A 232 -1.00 21.43 -17.08
CA LEU A 232 -0.62 22.60 -16.31
C LEU A 232 0.86 22.43 -15.93
N VAL A 233 1.70 23.28 -16.47
CA VAL A 233 3.15 23.30 -16.28
C VAL A 233 3.50 24.63 -15.63
N ASP A 234 4.05 24.62 -14.42
CA ASP A 234 4.35 25.85 -13.66
C ASP A 234 3.16 26.85 -13.61
N ASP A 235 1.94 26.30 -13.39
CA ASP A 235 0.65 27.01 -13.39
C ASP A 235 0.22 27.62 -14.74
N GLU A 236 0.93 27.38 -15.83
CA GLU A 236 0.54 27.75 -17.17
C GLU A 236 -0.15 26.58 -17.89
N ALA A 237 -1.27 26.91 -18.59
CA ALA A 237 -2.03 25.91 -19.31
C ALA A 237 -1.39 25.61 -20.66
N GLU A 238 -1.09 24.34 -20.89
CA GLU A 238 -0.56 23.84 -22.16
C GLU A 238 -1.48 22.75 -22.74
N ARG A 239 -1.34 22.50 -24.03
CA ARG A 239 -2.09 21.45 -24.76
C ARG A 239 -1.13 20.67 -25.64
N VAL A 240 -1.32 19.35 -25.65
CA VAL A 240 -0.64 18.44 -26.57
C VAL A 240 -1.69 17.82 -27.48
N ASP A 241 -1.67 18.18 -28.76
CA ASP A 241 -2.55 17.60 -29.77
C ASP A 241 -2.02 16.23 -30.18
N LEU A 242 -2.94 15.28 -30.31
CA LEU A 242 -2.66 13.90 -30.61
C LEU A 242 -3.20 13.53 -32.00
N THR A 243 -2.50 12.62 -32.64
CA THR A 243 -2.86 12.02 -33.92
C THR A 243 -3.46 10.62 -33.72
N GLU A 244 -3.90 10.00 -34.78
CA GLU A 244 -4.39 8.60 -34.77
C GLU A 244 -3.28 7.56 -34.49
N ASN A 245 -2.01 7.96 -34.58
CA ASN A 245 -0.86 7.09 -34.35
C ASN A 245 -0.32 7.20 -32.91
N ASP A 246 -0.89 8.07 -32.09
CA ASP A 246 -0.48 8.24 -30.70
C ASP A 246 -1.24 7.30 -29.77
N LEU A 247 -0.52 6.72 -28.79
CA LEU A 247 -1.07 5.88 -27.74
C LEU A 247 -1.05 6.63 -26.43
N VAL A 248 -2.15 6.64 -25.72
CA VAL A 248 -2.28 7.29 -24.40
C VAL A 248 -2.57 6.22 -23.34
N PHE A 249 -1.71 6.15 -22.33
CA PHE A 249 -1.89 5.30 -21.16
C PHE A 249 -2.20 6.18 -19.96
N ILE A 250 -3.32 5.92 -19.29
CA ILE A 250 -3.79 6.71 -18.15
C ILE A 250 -3.71 5.83 -16.90
N THR A 251 -2.87 6.21 -15.94
CA THR A 251 -2.59 5.44 -14.70
C THR A 251 -2.82 6.31 -13.47
N ASN A 252 -3.95 6.99 -13.42
CA ASN A 252 -4.32 7.88 -12.33
C ASN A 252 -5.37 7.26 -11.40
N GLY A 253 -5.51 7.81 -10.18
CA GLY A 253 -6.53 7.42 -9.23
C GLY A 253 -6.21 6.12 -8.49
N GLY A 254 -5.20 6.13 -7.63
CA GLY A 254 -4.83 5.00 -6.77
C GLY A 254 -5.34 5.13 -5.34
N CYS A 255 -5.18 4.07 -4.54
CA CYS A 255 -5.55 4.04 -3.12
C CYS A 255 -4.85 5.11 -2.26
N VAL A 256 -3.73 5.64 -2.71
CA VAL A 256 -2.97 6.71 -2.03
C VAL A 256 -3.25 8.11 -2.58
N GLU A 257 -4.21 8.25 -3.51
CA GLU A 257 -4.63 9.57 -3.99
C GLU A 257 -5.24 10.40 -2.86
N SER A 258 -5.07 11.70 -2.95
CA SER A 258 -5.52 12.66 -1.93
C SER A 258 -4.91 12.47 -0.54
N THR A 259 -3.80 11.74 -0.44
CA THR A 259 -3.04 11.58 0.81
C THR A 259 -2.64 12.94 1.40
N SER A 260 -2.77 13.08 2.70
CA SER A 260 -2.14 14.15 3.49
C SER A 260 -1.07 13.58 4.41
N ILE A 261 -0.06 14.38 4.67
CA ILE A 261 1.08 14.02 5.52
C ILE A 261 1.11 15.03 6.66
N GLY A 262 1.22 14.53 7.88
CA GLY A 262 1.44 15.33 9.08
C GLY A 262 2.94 15.41 9.45
N SER A 263 3.19 15.58 10.73
CA SER A 263 4.54 15.57 11.31
C SER A 263 4.52 14.98 12.73
N GLN A 264 5.67 14.96 13.38
CA GLN A 264 5.76 14.60 14.80
C GLN A 264 4.74 15.35 15.65
N ASP A 265 4.52 16.65 15.38
CA ASP A 265 3.71 17.55 16.19
C ASP A 265 2.36 17.94 15.56
N GLN A 266 2.09 17.48 14.34
CA GLN A 266 0.86 17.82 13.63
C GLN A 266 0.17 16.56 13.08
N PRO A 267 -1.16 16.44 13.23
CA PRO A 267 -1.89 15.35 12.60
C PRO A 267 -1.88 15.51 11.07
N ALA A 268 -2.02 14.39 10.37
CA ALA A 268 -2.34 14.42 8.95
C ALA A 268 -3.78 14.87 8.76
N VAL A 269 -3.98 15.91 7.97
CA VAL A 269 -5.31 16.53 7.82
C VAL A 269 -6.28 15.58 7.10
N PHE A 270 -7.34 15.17 7.77
CA PHE A 270 -8.47 14.50 7.14
C PHE A 270 -9.30 15.50 6.34
N ASN A 271 -9.45 15.27 5.04
CA ASN A 271 -10.31 16.06 4.17
C ASN A 271 -11.40 15.16 3.59
N PRO A 272 -12.67 15.33 3.97
CA PRO A 272 -13.78 14.51 3.49
C PRO A 272 -14.17 14.86 2.04
N THR A 273 -13.59 15.89 1.45
CA THR A 273 -13.91 16.30 0.09
C THR A 273 -12.76 16.01 -0.87
N LEU A 274 -13.11 15.72 -2.13
CA LEU A 274 -12.13 15.52 -3.19
C LEU A 274 -11.33 16.81 -3.42
N ARG A 275 -10.00 16.73 -3.38
CA ARG A 275 -9.14 17.86 -3.69
C ARG A 275 -9.10 18.08 -5.20
N PRO A 276 -9.38 19.32 -5.69
CA PRO A 276 -9.28 19.62 -7.11
C PRO A 276 -7.90 19.30 -7.68
N GLY A 277 -7.88 18.76 -8.90
CA GLY A 277 -6.67 18.51 -9.66
C GLY A 277 -5.80 17.36 -9.17
N ASN A 278 -6.37 16.39 -8.46
CA ASN A 278 -5.76 15.07 -8.22
C ASN A 278 -6.18 14.05 -9.29
N GLY A 279 -5.70 12.81 -9.16
CA GLY A 279 -6.01 11.73 -10.10
C GLY A 279 -7.50 11.41 -10.21
N TRP A 280 -8.26 11.47 -9.11
CA TRP A 280 -9.70 11.28 -9.11
C TRP A 280 -10.44 12.38 -9.88
N ASP A 281 -10.01 13.64 -9.76
CA ASP A 281 -10.58 14.77 -10.49
C ASP A 281 -10.37 14.61 -12.01
N LEU A 282 -9.18 14.19 -12.44
CA LEU A 282 -8.90 13.85 -13.83
C LEU A 282 -9.82 12.73 -14.33
N TRP A 283 -9.95 11.62 -13.57
CA TRP A 283 -10.81 10.52 -13.99
C TRP A 283 -12.28 10.92 -14.05
N LYS A 284 -12.78 11.76 -13.13
CA LYS A 284 -14.15 12.31 -13.21
C LYS A 284 -14.40 13.11 -14.50
N LYS A 285 -13.43 13.93 -14.92
CA LYS A 285 -13.54 14.69 -16.18
C LYS A 285 -13.53 13.77 -17.41
N ILE A 286 -12.70 12.74 -17.40
CA ILE A 286 -12.66 11.74 -18.46
C ILE A 286 -13.98 10.96 -18.51
N ALA A 287 -14.46 10.46 -17.37
CA ALA A 287 -15.68 9.68 -17.27
C ALA A 287 -16.96 10.51 -17.60
N ALA A 288 -16.92 11.82 -17.45
CA ALA A 288 -18.01 12.70 -17.86
C ALA A 288 -18.20 12.77 -19.39
N GLN A 289 -17.22 12.33 -20.17
CA GLN A 289 -17.30 12.35 -21.64
C GLN A 289 -17.97 11.08 -22.19
N ASP A 290 -17.80 9.91 -21.52
CA ASP A 290 -18.43 8.65 -21.92
C ASP A 290 -18.48 7.70 -20.71
N GLU A 291 -19.60 7.01 -20.49
CA GLU A 291 -19.80 6.07 -19.40
C GLU A 291 -18.84 4.86 -19.41
N ALA A 292 -18.31 4.50 -20.58
CA ALA A 292 -17.35 3.41 -20.72
C ALA A 292 -15.98 3.75 -20.13
N PHE A 293 -15.70 5.01 -19.77
CA PHE A 293 -14.50 5.40 -19.03
C PHE A 293 -14.60 5.12 -17.52
N GLY A 294 -15.65 4.46 -17.08
CA GLY A 294 -15.79 3.94 -15.74
C GLY A 294 -16.54 4.85 -14.77
N ARG A 295 -16.47 4.49 -13.48
CA ARG A 295 -17.26 5.11 -12.42
C ARG A 295 -16.38 5.56 -11.26
N PRO A 296 -15.59 6.64 -11.44
CA PRO A 296 -14.63 7.11 -10.44
C PRO A 296 -15.26 7.44 -9.07
N GLU A 297 -16.51 7.87 -9.03
CA GLU A 297 -17.24 8.16 -7.79
C GLU A 297 -17.38 6.93 -6.88
N LYS A 298 -17.31 5.71 -7.43
CA LYS A 298 -17.30 4.48 -6.62
C LYS A 298 -15.98 4.26 -5.88
N PHE A 299 -14.89 4.87 -6.36
CA PHE A 299 -13.57 4.76 -5.77
C PHE A 299 -13.25 5.90 -4.80
N CYS A 300 -13.82 7.08 -5.00
CA CYS A 300 -13.49 8.29 -4.25
C CYS A 300 -14.72 8.92 -3.55
N SER A 301 -15.65 8.09 -3.11
CA SER A 301 -16.77 8.47 -2.25
C SER A 301 -16.58 7.96 -0.82
N ASP A 302 -17.34 8.53 0.10
CA ASP A 302 -17.42 8.10 1.50
C ASP A 302 -16.07 7.99 2.23
N PRO A 303 -15.28 9.07 2.29
CA PRO A 303 -13.99 9.04 2.98
C PRO A 303 -14.14 8.81 4.50
N GLU A 304 -15.28 9.10 5.10
CA GLU A 304 -15.55 8.78 6.51
C GLU A 304 -15.47 7.28 6.78
N GLN A 305 -15.94 6.46 5.87
CA GLN A 305 -15.91 5.00 5.99
C GLN A 305 -14.62 4.39 5.42
N THR A 306 -14.05 5.00 4.37
CA THR A 306 -12.95 4.40 3.61
C THR A 306 -11.57 4.91 4.01
N ASN A 307 -11.49 5.91 4.89
CA ASN A 307 -10.21 6.45 5.33
C ASN A 307 -9.38 5.42 6.10
N TRP A 308 -8.08 5.60 6.01
CA TRP A 308 -7.12 4.77 6.72
C TRP A 308 -5.93 5.59 7.17
N MET A 309 -5.46 5.28 8.38
CA MET A 309 -4.28 5.92 8.94
C MET A 309 -3.10 4.98 8.98
N SER A 310 -1.96 5.54 8.64
CA SER A 310 -0.67 4.93 8.91
C SER A 310 0.32 5.98 9.38
N ALA A 311 1.48 5.52 9.82
CA ALA A 311 2.59 6.38 10.14
C ALA A 311 3.91 5.68 9.81
N THR A 312 4.92 6.47 9.47
CA THR A 312 6.30 5.98 9.42
C THR A 312 6.98 6.39 10.71
N VAL A 313 7.50 5.42 11.45
CA VAL A 313 8.29 5.67 12.65
C VAL A 313 9.77 5.49 12.33
N THR A 314 10.59 6.47 12.73
CA THR A 314 12.04 6.42 12.68
C THR A 314 12.56 6.46 14.11
N THR A 315 13.28 5.42 14.56
CA THR A 315 13.99 5.50 15.85
C THR A 315 15.21 6.41 15.71
N LEU A 316 15.42 7.30 16.66
CA LEU A 316 16.54 8.27 16.63
C LEU A 316 17.76 7.74 17.41
N ASP A 317 17.50 6.82 18.31
CA ASP A 317 18.50 6.14 19.13
C ASP A 317 18.09 4.68 19.43
N GLU A 318 18.87 3.97 20.24
CA GLU A 318 18.67 2.55 20.53
C GLU A 318 17.69 2.25 21.68
N ARG A 319 17.11 3.27 22.33
CA ARG A 319 16.27 3.07 23.54
C ARG A 319 14.99 2.29 23.27
N ILE A 320 14.43 2.39 22.06
CA ILE A 320 13.21 1.65 21.63
C ILE A 320 13.56 0.24 21.12
N VAL A 321 14.77 0.04 20.62
CA VAL A 321 15.21 -1.21 19.96
C VAL A 321 14.97 -2.48 20.80
N PRO A 322 15.24 -2.50 22.14
CA PRO A 322 15.02 -3.69 22.96
C PRO A 322 13.55 -4.16 22.98
N TYR A 323 12.59 -3.25 22.91
CA TYR A 323 11.17 -3.59 22.90
C TYR A 323 10.78 -4.23 21.57
N ILE A 324 11.28 -3.71 20.44
CA ILE A 324 11.09 -4.31 19.12
C ILE A 324 11.72 -5.72 19.10
N GLN A 325 12.96 -5.84 19.55
CA GLN A 325 13.70 -7.09 19.58
C GLN A 325 13.04 -8.14 20.48
N ASN A 326 12.47 -7.74 21.61
CA ASN A 326 11.76 -8.64 22.51
C ASN A 326 10.54 -9.30 21.82
N ILE A 327 9.85 -8.58 20.96
CA ILE A 327 8.68 -9.12 20.24
C ILE A 327 9.12 -9.96 19.03
N CYS A 328 9.98 -9.40 18.16
CA CYS A 328 10.35 -10.09 16.91
C CYS A 328 11.45 -11.15 17.08
N GLN A 329 12.11 -11.21 18.24
CA GLN A 329 13.17 -12.19 18.59
C GLN A 329 14.34 -12.19 17.58
N ARG A 330 14.64 -11.02 16.99
CA ARG A 330 15.72 -10.82 16.03
C ARG A 330 16.44 -9.52 16.31
N ASP A 331 17.74 -9.48 15.98
CA ASP A 331 18.51 -8.25 15.97
C ASP A 331 18.10 -7.38 14.76
N PRO A 332 17.50 -6.20 14.98
CA PRO A 332 17.05 -5.32 13.89
C PRO A 332 18.18 -4.81 13.00
N PHE A 333 19.43 -4.82 13.49
CA PHE A 333 20.59 -4.35 12.74
C PHE A 333 21.37 -5.47 12.03
N SER A 334 20.84 -6.69 12.04
CA SER A 334 21.48 -7.86 11.40
C SER A 334 21.53 -7.81 9.88
N GLY A 335 20.84 -6.86 9.22
CA GLY A 335 20.66 -6.81 7.77
C GLY A 335 19.64 -7.81 7.23
N ARG A 336 18.97 -8.57 8.11
CA ARG A 336 17.89 -9.51 7.80
C ARG A 336 16.51 -8.87 8.02
N THR A 337 15.45 -9.56 7.57
CA THR A 337 14.08 -9.11 7.87
C THR A 337 13.85 -9.09 9.39
N VAL A 338 13.29 -8.00 9.90
CA VAL A 338 13.13 -7.79 11.35
C VAL A 338 11.87 -8.48 11.87
N THR A 339 10.69 -7.99 11.47
CA THR A 339 9.41 -8.57 11.91
C THR A 339 8.98 -9.76 11.07
N GLY A 340 9.50 -9.91 9.87
CA GLY A 340 9.06 -10.90 8.90
C GLY A 340 7.71 -10.59 8.28
N GLY A 341 7.25 -9.37 8.37
CA GLY A 341 5.96 -8.85 7.97
C GLY A 341 5.22 -8.23 9.14
N ILE A 342 3.89 -8.27 9.12
CA ILE A 342 3.03 -7.53 10.06
C ILE A 342 2.94 -8.22 11.42
N VAL A 343 3.15 -7.45 12.49
CA VAL A 343 2.81 -7.77 13.88
C VAL A 343 1.58 -6.96 14.27
N THR A 344 0.55 -7.59 14.82
CA THR A 344 -0.71 -6.93 15.20
C THR A 344 -0.95 -7.02 16.71
N ALA A 345 -1.19 -5.89 17.37
CA ALA A 345 -1.74 -5.85 18.71
C ALA A 345 -3.25 -6.15 18.62
N ARG A 346 -3.63 -7.42 18.85
CA ARG A 346 -4.99 -7.91 18.57
C ARG A 346 -6.06 -7.33 19.50
N ASP A 347 -5.66 -6.83 20.65
CA ASP A 347 -6.48 -6.18 21.65
C ASP A 347 -6.47 -4.64 21.56
N SER A 348 -5.78 -4.08 20.56
CA SER A 348 -5.75 -2.63 20.31
C SER A 348 -7.08 -2.13 19.75
N GLY A 349 -7.58 -1.00 20.33
CA GLY A 349 -8.75 -0.29 19.83
C GLY A 349 -8.60 0.18 18.37
N TRP A 350 -7.37 0.44 17.92
CA TRP A 350 -7.07 0.76 16.52
C TRP A 350 -6.85 -0.48 15.65
N LEU A 351 -6.83 -1.68 16.22
CA LEU A 351 -6.24 -2.88 15.61
C LEU A 351 -4.86 -2.56 15.06
N LEU A 352 -4.03 -1.96 15.93
CA LEU A 352 -2.72 -1.43 15.61
C LEU A 352 -1.82 -2.54 15.07
N SER A 353 -1.25 -2.31 13.91
CA SER A 353 -0.31 -3.22 13.28
C SER A 353 0.95 -2.47 12.88
N TRP A 354 2.09 -3.18 12.88
CA TRP A 354 3.36 -2.56 12.56
C TRP A 354 4.32 -3.55 11.90
N THR A 355 5.28 -3.02 11.15
CA THR A 355 6.31 -3.82 10.49
C THR A 355 7.62 -3.07 10.40
N PHE A 356 8.71 -3.76 10.67
CA PHE A 356 10.06 -3.36 10.31
C PHE A 356 10.62 -4.40 9.35
N ASN A 357 10.84 -3.98 8.12
CA ASN A 357 11.44 -4.83 7.11
C ASN A 357 12.97 -4.89 7.30
N ARG A 358 13.71 -5.23 6.27
CA ARG A 358 15.17 -5.24 6.30
C ARG A 358 15.70 -3.81 6.54
N GLN A 359 16.68 -3.68 7.42
CA GLN A 359 17.34 -2.40 7.70
C GLN A 359 18.74 -2.34 7.08
N PRO A 360 19.19 -1.18 6.60
CA PRO A 360 18.42 0.05 6.50
C PRO A 360 17.28 -0.06 5.46
N GLN A 361 16.17 0.65 5.73
CA GLN A 361 15.02 0.72 4.83
C GLN A 361 15.22 1.76 3.71
N PHE A 362 16.07 2.74 3.95
CA PHE A 362 16.51 3.77 3.02
C PHE A 362 18.02 3.76 2.91
N ARG A 363 18.58 4.02 1.73
CA ARG A 363 20.04 4.04 1.49
C ARG A 363 20.77 5.06 2.33
N ASP A 364 20.16 6.23 2.52
CA ASP A 364 20.69 7.34 3.28
C ASP A 364 20.33 7.30 4.76
N GLN A 365 19.69 6.24 5.22
CA GLN A 365 19.29 6.07 6.61
C GLN A 365 20.54 6.04 7.53
N PRO A 366 20.60 6.90 8.54
CA PRO A 366 21.72 6.92 9.48
C PRO A 366 21.88 5.59 10.22
N LYS A 367 23.13 5.23 10.49
CA LYS A 367 23.44 4.04 11.31
C LYS A 367 22.82 4.18 12.70
N GLY A 368 22.30 3.08 13.23
CA GLY A 368 21.67 3.05 14.55
C GLY A 368 20.20 3.49 14.54
N GLN A 369 19.67 3.95 13.42
CA GLN A 369 18.25 4.22 13.25
C GLN A 369 17.51 3.03 12.61
N LEU A 370 16.26 2.83 13.00
CA LEU A 370 15.34 1.91 12.37
C LEU A 370 14.20 2.71 11.77
N VAL A 371 13.76 2.32 10.57
CA VAL A 371 12.57 2.89 9.94
C VAL A 371 11.53 1.79 9.75
N GLY A 372 10.34 2.00 10.30
CA GLY A 372 9.22 1.07 10.25
C GLY A 372 7.92 1.75 9.87
N TRP A 373 6.92 0.93 9.63
CA TRP A 373 5.59 1.36 9.26
C TRP A 373 4.57 0.86 10.27
N ILE A 374 3.68 1.75 10.70
CA ILE A 374 2.59 1.51 11.64
C ILE A 374 1.28 1.83 10.95
N TYR A 375 0.24 1.06 11.19
CA TYR A 375 -1.10 1.41 10.76
C TYR A 375 -2.17 0.95 11.74
N GLY A 376 -3.30 1.67 11.75
CA GLY A 376 -4.52 1.27 12.45
C GLY A 376 -5.62 0.97 11.44
N LEU A 377 -6.16 -0.24 11.47
CA LEU A 377 -7.27 -0.59 10.59
C LEU A 377 -8.55 0.15 11.01
N PHE A 378 -8.73 0.43 12.30
CA PHE A 378 -9.86 1.17 12.86
C PHE A 378 -9.49 2.62 13.16
N SER A 379 -9.24 3.41 12.12
CA SER A 379 -8.76 4.79 12.22
C SER A 379 -9.70 5.72 13.01
N ASN A 380 -10.98 5.37 13.08
CA ASN A 380 -12.06 6.20 13.67
C ASN A 380 -12.39 5.83 15.12
N THR A 381 -11.77 4.79 15.67
CA THR A 381 -11.99 4.37 17.06
C THR A 381 -10.93 4.96 17.99
N PRO A 382 -11.25 5.21 19.30
CA PRO A 382 -10.26 5.64 20.27
C PRO A 382 -9.16 4.59 20.50
N GLY A 383 -7.93 5.04 20.71
CA GLY A 383 -6.82 4.20 21.16
C GLY A 383 -6.95 3.80 22.63
N ASP A 384 -6.05 2.90 23.06
CA ASP A 384 -6.05 2.38 24.43
C ASP A 384 -5.26 3.28 25.40
N TYR A 385 -4.22 3.93 24.95
CA TYR A 385 -3.41 4.88 25.72
C TYR A 385 -3.84 6.34 25.43
N ILE A 386 -3.86 6.73 24.16
CA ILE A 386 -4.14 8.12 23.73
C ILE A 386 -5.63 8.48 23.85
N LYS A 387 -6.54 7.51 23.85
CA LYS A 387 -7.99 7.74 24.03
C LYS A 387 -8.66 8.62 22.97
N LYS A 388 -8.07 8.79 21.80
CA LYS A 388 -8.69 9.46 20.65
C LYS A 388 -8.50 8.67 19.35
N PRO A 389 -9.29 8.94 18.31
CA PRO A 389 -9.14 8.29 17.02
C PRO A 389 -7.76 8.50 16.43
N MET A 390 -7.19 7.44 15.80
CA MET A 390 -5.87 7.52 15.20
C MET A 390 -5.78 8.65 14.14
N ARG A 391 -6.86 8.89 13.40
CA ARG A 391 -6.91 9.93 12.37
C ARG A 391 -6.74 11.36 12.90
N ASP A 392 -6.97 11.56 14.20
CA ASP A 392 -6.86 12.87 14.84
C ASP A 392 -5.54 13.04 15.61
N CYS A 393 -4.66 12.02 15.57
CA CYS A 393 -3.41 11.99 16.32
C CYS A 393 -2.26 12.65 15.57
N THR A 394 -1.40 13.32 16.32
CA THR A 394 -0.06 13.73 15.86
C THR A 394 0.85 12.51 15.72
N GLY A 395 2.00 12.67 15.07
CA GLY A 395 3.00 11.60 15.00
C GLY A 395 3.46 11.14 16.39
N LYS A 396 3.71 12.08 17.31
CA LYS A 396 4.06 11.79 18.69
C LYS A 396 3.01 10.92 19.39
N GLU A 397 1.73 11.25 19.25
CA GLU A 397 0.64 10.50 19.87
C GLU A 397 0.50 9.09 19.29
N ILE A 398 0.66 8.93 17.97
CA ILE A 398 0.69 7.60 17.35
C ILE A 398 1.89 6.79 17.88
N CYS A 399 3.05 7.41 18.03
CA CYS A 399 4.21 6.77 18.63
C CYS A 399 3.95 6.33 20.07
N MET A 400 3.32 7.18 20.89
CA MET A 400 2.97 6.86 22.28
C MET A 400 2.04 5.63 22.35
N GLU A 401 1.02 5.57 21.53
CA GLU A 401 0.13 4.41 21.45
C GLU A 401 0.88 3.14 21.03
N TRP A 402 1.74 3.24 20.03
CA TRP A 402 2.58 2.12 19.59
C TRP A 402 3.53 1.64 20.69
N LEU A 403 4.23 2.55 21.39
CA LEU A 403 5.12 2.23 22.52
C LEU A 403 4.35 1.54 23.67
N TYR A 404 3.11 1.98 23.94
CA TYR A 404 2.25 1.31 24.91
C TYR A 404 2.02 -0.16 24.52
N HIS A 405 1.71 -0.43 23.26
CA HIS A 405 1.52 -1.78 22.74
C HIS A 405 2.83 -2.58 22.54
N LEU A 406 3.99 -1.94 22.62
CA LEU A 406 5.28 -2.65 22.73
C LEU A 406 5.62 -3.07 24.17
N GLY A 407 4.84 -2.66 25.17
CA GLY A 407 5.10 -2.95 26.58
C GLY A 407 6.07 -1.99 27.26
N VAL A 408 6.29 -0.82 26.68
CA VAL A 408 7.09 0.23 27.31
C VAL A 408 6.42 0.67 28.63
N PRO A 409 7.16 0.82 29.74
CA PRO A 409 6.61 1.38 30.99
C PRO A 409 5.96 2.76 30.75
N GLU A 410 4.77 2.96 31.28
CA GLU A 410 3.97 4.18 30.99
C GLU A 410 4.70 5.49 31.32
N ASN A 411 5.52 5.48 32.39
CA ASN A 411 6.33 6.64 32.78
C ASN A 411 7.50 6.95 31.82
N GLN A 412 7.76 6.12 30.82
CA GLN A 412 8.80 6.31 29.82
C GLN A 412 8.23 6.62 28.42
N ILE A 413 6.94 6.37 28.19
CA ILE A 413 6.32 6.47 26.87
C ILE A 413 6.49 7.87 26.28
N GLU A 414 6.15 8.90 27.03
CA GLU A 414 6.22 10.29 26.56
C GLU A 414 7.63 10.72 26.23
N ASP A 415 8.59 10.40 27.10
CA ASP A 415 10.01 10.73 26.87
C ASP A 415 10.57 10.02 25.63
N LEU A 416 10.26 8.73 25.44
CA LEU A 416 10.71 7.99 24.27
C LEU A 416 10.07 8.49 22.99
N ALA A 417 8.79 8.80 23.00
CA ALA A 417 8.09 9.34 21.84
C ALA A 417 8.62 10.71 21.43
N GLU A 418 9.00 11.55 22.40
CA GLU A 418 9.52 12.90 22.17
C GLU A 418 10.98 12.90 21.69
N HIS A 419 11.85 12.08 22.32
CA HIS A 419 13.28 12.21 22.15
C HIS A 419 13.96 11.06 21.41
N SER A 420 13.31 9.87 21.30
CA SER A 420 13.87 8.67 20.67
C SER A 420 13.17 8.25 19.38
N ALA A 421 12.13 8.95 18.95
CA ALA A 421 11.44 8.66 17.71
C ALA A 421 11.03 9.95 16.99
N ASN A 422 11.00 9.86 15.66
CA ASN A 422 10.27 10.79 14.80
C ASN A 422 9.21 10.00 14.04
N THR A 423 7.95 10.38 14.20
CA THR A 423 6.82 9.65 13.61
C THR A 423 6.02 10.57 12.72
N VAL A 424 5.82 10.15 11.48
CA VAL A 424 5.13 10.94 10.45
C VAL A 424 3.81 10.28 10.09
N PRO A 425 2.67 10.84 10.52
CA PRO A 425 1.35 10.32 10.19
C PRO A 425 0.98 10.58 8.73
N VAL A 426 0.26 9.63 8.16
CA VAL A 426 -0.22 9.66 6.78
C VAL A 426 -1.70 9.29 6.76
N MET A 427 -2.55 10.21 6.31
CA MET A 427 -3.97 10.00 6.10
C MET A 427 -4.24 9.65 4.64
N MET A 428 -4.87 8.51 4.42
CA MET A 428 -5.30 8.03 3.10
C MET A 428 -6.82 7.89 3.07
N PRO A 429 -7.55 8.82 2.44
CA PRO A 429 -9.01 8.84 2.53
C PRO A 429 -9.71 7.71 1.78
N TYR A 430 -9.04 7.06 0.82
CA TYR A 430 -9.65 6.07 -0.08
C TYR A 430 -8.89 4.74 -0.14
N ILE A 431 -8.24 4.33 0.94
CA ILE A 431 -7.37 3.13 0.95
C ILE A 431 -8.14 1.84 0.65
N THR A 432 -9.42 1.75 1.02
CA THR A 432 -10.25 0.57 0.75
C THR A 432 -10.62 0.39 -0.72
N ALA A 433 -10.11 1.27 -1.61
CA ALA A 433 -10.16 1.11 -3.06
C ALA A 433 -8.81 0.60 -3.61
N PHE A 434 -8.27 -0.48 -3.08
CA PHE A 434 -6.99 -1.06 -3.50
C PHE A 434 -6.99 -1.47 -4.97
N PHE A 435 -7.65 -2.57 -5.31
CA PHE A 435 -7.87 -3.01 -6.69
C PHE A 435 -9.27 -2.62 -7.16
N MET A 436 -10.23 -2.75 -6.25
CA MET A 436 -11.63 -2.32 -6.42
C MET A 436 -12.14 -1.79 -5.08
N PRO A 437 -13.12 -0.89 -5.09
CA PRO A 437 -13.81 -0.49 -3.87
C PRO A 437 -14.42 -1.70 -3.17
N ARG A 438 -14.33 -1.73 -1.84
CA ARG A 438 -14.74 -2.87 -1.02
C ARG A 438 -16.23 -2.87 -0.64
N ALA A 439 -17.00 -1.85 -1.00
CA ALA A 439 -18.45 -1.82 -0.78
C ALA A 439 -19.18 -2.84 -1.67
N VAL A 440 -20.33 -3.33 -1.19
CA VAL A 440 -21.19 -4.24 -1.98
C VAL A 440 -21.75 -3.55 -3.21
N GLY A 441 -22.00 -4.32 -4.29
CA GLY A 441 -22.63 -3.82 -5.52
C GLY A 441 -21.81 -2.80 -6.32
N VAL A 442 -20.54 -2.61 -6.00
CA VAL A 442 -19.68 -1.62 -6.67
C VAL A 442 -19.06 -2.18 -7.96
N ARG A 443 -18.62 -3.44 -7.94
CA ARG A 443 -18.04 -4.08 -9.12
C ARG A 443 -19.10 -4.20 -10.22
N PRO A 444 -18.82 -3.79 -11.47
CA PRO A 444 -19.76 -4.01 -12.57
C PRO A 444 -19.90 -5.51 -12.85
N ALA A 445 -21.12 -5.95 -13.16
CA ALA A 445 -21.39 -7.35 -13.50
C ALA A 445 -20.67 -7.77 -14.81
N VAL A 446 -20.53 -6.83 -15.73
CA VAL A 446 -19.77 -6.98 -16.96
C VAL A 446 -18.83 -5.79 -17.10
N VAL A 447 -17.55 -6.05 -17.36
CA VAL A 447 -16.60 -4.98 -17.71
C VAL A 447 -16.86 -4.60 -19.16
N PRO A 448 -17.15 -3.32 -19.47
CA PRO A 448 -17.37 -2.88 -20.83
C PRO A 448 -16.18 -3.20 -21.73
N GLU A 449 -16.44 -3.61 -22.98
CA GLU A 449 -15.39 -3.87 -23.95
C GLU A 449 -14.57 -2.59 -24.20
N GLY A 450 -13.25 -2.70 -24.10
CA GLY A 450 -12.34 -1.55 -24.22
C GLY A 450 -12.19 -0.72 -22.94
N ALA A 451 -12.81 -1.10 -21.81
CA ALA A 451 -12.48 -0.53 -20.54
C ALA A 451 -11.11 -1.05 -20.09
N VAL A 452 -10.15 -0.14 -19.92
CA VAL A 452 -8.85 -0.48 -19.35
C VAL A 452 -8.91 -0.24 -17.85
N ASN A 453 -8.68 -1.31 -17.09
CA ASN A 453 -8.59 -1.24 -15.63
C ASN A 453 -7.20 -0.77 -15.20
#